data_d9be4a03d1c502bf990b65ae382e744b
#
_entry.id   d9be4a03d1c502bf990b65ae382e744b
#
_cell.length_a   1.000
_cell.length_b   1.000
_cell.length_c   1.000
_cell.angle_alpha   90.00
_cell.angle_beta   90.00
_cell.angle_gamma   90.00
#
_symmetry.space_group_name_H-M   'P 1'
#
loop_
_entity.id
_entity.type
_entity.pdbx_description
1 polymer ?
#
loop_
_entity_poly.entity_id
_entity_poly.type
_entity_poly.pdbx_seq_one_letter_code
_entity_poly.pdbx_strand_id
1 'polypeptide(L)'
;MSEMYGQSEKALSTAAEYVEQARGEVKNKCNTLSSRVQEMMGGWGGQGATAFNTLMITWQEKQETILKALDQLALALRETEKDNVATDEGQSATHTNLLNRLG
;
A
#
# COMPACT_ATOMS: atom_id res chain seq x y z
N MET A 1 21.16 -7.51 18.89
CA MET A 1 20.02 -8.24 18.30
C MET A 1 18.70 -7.51 18.46
N SER A 2 18.33 -7.08 19.66
CA SER A 2 17.09 -6.32 19.88
C SER A 2 17.04 -5.01 19.10
N GLU A 3 18.17 -4.33 18.93
CA GLU A 3 18.26 -3.11 18.12
C GLU A 3 17.99 -3.36 16.65
N MET A 4 18.48 -4.47 16.10
CA MET A 4 18.23 -4.85 14.71
C MET A 4 16.74 -5.16 14.49
N TYR A 5 16.10 -5.82 15.42
CA TYR A 5 14.65 -6.10 15.33
C TYR A 5 13.83 -4.82 15.42
N GLY A 6 14.18 -3.91 16.33
CA GLY A 6 13.50 -2.63 16.44
C GLY A 6 13.62 -1.80 15.17
N GLN A 7 14.76 -1.84 14.48
CA GLN A 7 14.98 -1.16 13.21
C GLN A 7 14.18 -1.80 12.08
N SER A 8 14.11 -3.13 12.04
CA SER A 8 13.32 -3.86 11.05
C SER A 8 11.84 -3.58 11.21
N GLU A 9 11.34 -3.59 12.44
CA GLU A 9 9.95 -3.28 12.75
C GLU A 9 9.59 -1.86 12.33
N LYS A 10 10.44 -0.89 12.68
CA LYS A 10 10.26 0.50 12.27
C LYS A 10 10.36 0.65 10.76
N ALA A 11 11.24 -0.10 10.12
CA ALA A 11 11.39 -0.04 8.67
C ALA A 11 10.13 -0.50 7.95
N LEU A 12 9.48 -1.57 8.42
CA LEU A 12 8.23 -2.07 7.84
C LEU A 12 7.06 -1.10 8.09
N SER A 13 6.94 -0.57 9.31
CA SER A 13 5.94 0.45 9.62
C SER A 13 6.14 1.70 8.80
N THR A 14 7.38 2.15 8.68
CA THR A 14 7.74 3.33 7.89
C THR A 14 7.42 3.09 6.41
N ALA A 15 7.74 1.90 5.90
CA ALA A 15 7.41 1.53 4.53
C ALA A 15 5.90 1.55 4.29
N ALA A 16 5.12 1.02 5.24
CA ALA A 16 3.65 1.05 5.16
C ALA A 16 3.12 2.48 5.12
N GLU A 17 3.68 3.38 5.94
CA GLU A 17 3.31 4.80 5.93
C GLU A 17 3.60 5.46 4.59
N TYR A 18 4.78 5.19 4.00
CA TYR A 18 5.14 5.71 2.68
C TYR A 18 4.19 5.20 1.60
N VAL A 19 3.80 3.93 1.67
CA VAL A 19 2.83 3.35 0.72
C VAL A 19 1.48 4.04 0.86
N GLU A 20 1.02 4.28 2.10
CA GLU A 20 -0.24 4.97 2.36
C GLU A 20 -0.21 6.42 1.85
N GLN A 21 0.91 7.13 2.04
CA GLN A 21 1.10 8.48 1.51
C GLN A 21 1.10 8.48 -0.01
N ALA A 22 1.83 7.55 -0.62
CA ALA A 22 1.88 7.40 -2.07
C ALA A 22 0.49 7.11 -2.65
N ARG A 23 -0.27 6.27 -1.96
CA ARG A 23 -1.66 5.96 -2.34
C ARG A 23 -2.51 7.22 -2.37
N GLY A 24 -2.42 8.05 -1.34
CA GLY A 24 -3.13 9.33 -1.28
C GLY A 24 -2.73 10.28 -2.39
N GLU A 25 -1.42 10.38 -2.68
CA GLU A 25 -0.91 11.22 -3.77
C GLU A 25 -1.38 10.73 -5.14
N VAL A 26 -1.33 9.43 -5.38
CA VAL A 26 -1.81 8.83 -6.64
C VAL A 26 -3.28 9.14 -6.82
N LYS A 27 -4.10 8.96 -5.78
CA LYS A 27 -5.53 9.25 -5.82
C LYS A 27 -5.79 10.72 -6.17
N ASN A 28 -5.09 11.64 -5.51
CA ASN A 28 -5.26 13.07 -5.71
C ASN A 28 -4.85 13.49 -7.12
N LYS A 29 -3.71 12.99 -7.61
CA LYS A 29 -3.22 13.30 -8.97
C LYS A 29 -4.15 12.74 -10.03
N CYS A 30 -4.67 11.54 -9.84
CA CYS A 30 -5.62 10.92 -10.76
C CYS A 30 -6.94 11.69 -10.79
N ASN A 31 -7.43 12.13 -9.63
CA ASN A 31 -8.65 12.94 -9.56
C ASN A 31 -8.47 14.29 -10.26
N THR A 32 -7.32 14.93 -10.06
CA THR A 32 -6.99 16.19 -10.74
C THR A 32 -6.93 16.01 -12.25
N LEU A 33 -6.26 14.94 -12.69
CA LEU A 33 -6.15 14.63 -14.12
C LEU A 33 -7.54 14.36 -14.72
N SER A 34 -8.37 13.58 -14.05
CA SER A 34 -9.73 13.28 -14.49
C SER A 34 -10.56 14.56 -14.64
N SER A 35 -10.46 15.48 -13.67
CA SER A 35 -11.17 16.77 -13.73
C SER A 35 -10.73 17.62 -14.92
N ARG A 36 -9.42 17.70 -15.14
CA ARG A 36 -8.87 18.46 -16.28
C ARG A 36 -9.27 17.87 -17.62
N VAL A 37 -9.28 16.55 -17.72
CA VAL A 37 -9.70 15.84 -18.93
C VAL A 37 -11.19 16.10 -19.20
N GLN A 38 -12.03 16.06 -18.17
CA GLN A 38 -13.46 16.37 -18.31
C GLN A 38 -13.69 17.80 -18.80
N GLU A 39 -12.92 18.77 -18.32
CA GLU A 39 -12.95 20.14 -18.79
C GLU A 39 -12.59 20.23 -20.28
N MET A 40 -11.54 19.51 -20.68
CA MET A 40 -11.15 19.46 -22.10
C MET A 40 -12.22 18.82 -22.97
N MET A 41 -12.90 17.78 -22.47
CA MET A 41 -13.96 17.09 -23.21
C MET A 41 -15.16 17.97 -23.52
N GLY A 42 -15.40 19.01 -22.75
CA GLY A 42 -16.47 19.96 -23.00
C GLY A 42 -16.36 20.65 -24.36
N GLY A 43 -15.15 20.71 -24.92
CA GLY A 43 -14.92 21.27 -26.26
C GLY A 43 -14.88 20.23 -27.38
N TRP A 44 -15.02 18.96 -27.07
CA TRP A 44 -14.95 17.86 -28.03
C TRP A 44 -16.37 17.41 -28.42
N GLY A 45 -16.61 17.16 -29.69
CA GLY A 45 -17.91 16.69 -30.16
C GLY A 45 -17.86 15.24 -30.64
N GLY A 46 -19.02 14.58 -30.61
CA GLY A 46 -19.26 13.34 -31.32
C GLY A 46 -18.44 12.14 -30.89
N GLN A 47 -17.85 11.47 -31.87
CA GLN A 47 -17.12 10.21 -31.67
C GLN A 47 -15.88 10.38 -30.83
N GLY A 48 -15.20 11.53 -30.90
CA GLY A 48 -14.01 11.80 -30.09
C GLY A 48 -14.33 11.81 -28.60
N ALA A 49 -15.43 12.45 -28.22
CA ALA A 49 -15.88 12.51 -26.84
C ALA A 49 -16.26 11.11 -26.31
N THR A 50 -16.95 10.31 -27.14
CA THR A 50 -17.32 8.95 -26.77
C THR A 50 -16.10 8.05 -26.57
N ALA A 51 -15.14 8.10 -27.48
CA ALA A 51 -13.90 7.33 -27.38
C ALA A 51 -13.11 7.71 -26.12
N PHE A 52 -13.04 9.01 -25.83
CA PHE A 52 -12.34 9.50 -24.66
C PHE A 52 -13.04 9.10 -23.35
N ASN A 53 -14.36 9.13 -23.34
CA ASN A 53 -15.14 8.69 -22.19
C ASN A 53 -14.90 7.20 -21.89
N THR A 54 -14.85 6.36 -22.92
CA THR A 54 -14.51 4.95 -22.78
C THR A 54 -13.11 4.77 -22.18
N LEU A 55 -12.15 5.54 -22.67
CA LEU A 55 -10.78 5.52 -22.16
C LEU A 55 -10.74 5.93 -20.67
N MET A 56 -11.51 6.95 -20.29
CA MET A 56 -11.59 7.41 -18.90
C MET A 56 -12.19 6.37 -17.97
N ILE A 57 -13.19 5.63 -18.42
CA ILE A 57 -13.77 4.52 -17.63
C ILE A 57 -12.70 3.46 -17.38
N THR A 58 -11.97 3.06 -18.42
CA THR A 58 -10.86 2.10 -18.29
C THR A 58 -9.78 2.62 -17.35
N TRP A 59 -9.44 3.89 -17.46
CA TRP A 59 -8.48 4.56 -16.59
C TRP A 59 -8.91 4.48 -15.12
N GLN A 60 -10.16 4.78 -14.83
CA GLN A 60 -10.69 4.75 -13.46
C GLN A 60 -10.67 3.33 -12.89
N GLU A 61 -10.98 2.32 -13.69
CA GLU A 61 -10.88 0.92 -13.29
C GLU A 61 -9.45 0.53 -12.94
N LYS A 62 -8.48 0.93 -13.77
CA LYS A 62 -7.06 0.68 -13.52
C LYS A 62 -6.57 1.43 -12.28
N GLN A 63 -7.03 2.65 -12.09
CA GLN A 63 -6.72 3.43 -10.90
C GLN A 63 -7.19 2.74 -9.63
N GLU A 64 -8.41 2.23 -9.60
CA GLU A 64 -8.93 1.49 -8.46
C GLU A 64 -8.11 0.24 -8.18
N THR A 65 -7.71 -0.49 -9.21
CA THR A 65 -6.85 -1.67 -9.08
C THR A 65 -5.52 -1.31 -8.43
N ILE A 66 -4.90 -0.21 -8.87
CA ILE A 66 -3.64 0.28 -8.31
C ILE A 66 -3.82 0.68 -6.84
N LEU A 67 -4.88 1.43 -6.53
CA LEU A 67 -5.14 1.86 -5.15
C LEU A 67 -5.39 0.68 -4.22
N LYS A 68 -6.12 -0.32 -4.66
CA LYS A 68 -6.34 -1.55 -3.90
C LYS A 68 -5.05 -2.32 -3.69
N ALA A 69 -4.19 -2.40 -4.70
CA ALA A 69 -2.89 -3.04 -4.59
C ALA A 69 -2.01 -2.33 -3.57
N LEU A 70 -2.01 -1.00 -3.54
CA LEU A 70 -1.27 -0.22 -2.55
C LEU A 70 -1.83 -0.42 -1.14
N ASP A 71 -3.16 -0.47 -0.99
CA ASP A 71 -3.79 -0.77 0.30
C ASP A 71 -3.40 -2.16 0.80
N GLN A 72 -3.41 -3.16 -0.09
CA GLN A 72 -2.99 -4.52 0.24
C GLN A 72 -1.51 -4.60 0.62
N LEU A 73 -0.67 -3.84 -0.09
CA LEU A 73 0.75 -3.80 0.23
C LEU A 73 0.99 -3.19 1.61
N ALA A 74 0.34 -2.08 1.93
CA ALA A 74 0.46 -1.46 3.25
C ALA A 74 0.00 -2.41 4.35
N LEU A 75 -1.12 -3.10 4.14
CA LEU A 75 -1.64 -4.08 5.08
C LEU A 75 -0.66 -5.26 5.25
N ALA A 76 -0.13 -5.77 4.16
CA ALA A 76 0.84 -6.87 4.18
C ALA A 76 2.11 -6.49 4.94
N LEU A 77 2.60 -5.26 4.77
CA LEU A 77 3.76 -4.77 5.50
C LEU A 77 3.49 -4.71 7.00
N ARG A 78 2.31 -4.25 7.40
CA ARG A 78 1.93 -4.18 8.82
C ARG A 78 1.72 -5.58 9.40
N GLU A 79 1.12 -6.50 8.67
CA GLU A 79 0.94 -7.89 9.11
C GLU A 79 2.27 -8.62 9.22
N THR A 80 3.18 -8.40 8.28
CA THR A 80 4.53 -8.98 8.33
C THR A 80 5.28 -8.50 9.57
N GLU A 81 5.20 -7.22 9.89
CA GLU A 81 5.79 -6.67 11.11
C GLU A 81 5.22 -7.35 12.35
N LYS A 82 3.90 -7.46 12.43
CA LYS A 82 3.20 -8.09 13.54
C LYS A 82 3.59 -9.57 13.68
N ASP A 83 3.65 -10.28 12.57
CA ASP A 83 4.05 -11.70 12.56
C ASP A 83 5.50 -11.87 12.98
N ASN A 84 6.39 -10.98 12.55
CA ASN A 84 7.80 -11.00 12.94
C ASN A 84 7.95 -10.77 14.44
N VAL A 85 7.22 -9.84 15.02
CA VAL A 85 7.20 -9.58 16.46
C VAL A 85 6.71 -10.81 17.21
N ALA A 86 5.59 -11.39 16.79
CA ALA A 86 5.02 -12.59 17.41
C ALA A 86 5.97 -13.79 17.33
N THR A 87 6.62 -14.00 16.17
CA THR A 87 7.59 -15.06 15.96
C THR A 87 8.81 -14.88 16.85
N ASP A 88 9.33 -13.67 16.95
CA ASP A 88 10.47 -13.36 17.81
C ASP A 88 10.15 -13.61 19.27
N GLU A 89 9.01 -13.18 19.74
CA GLU A 89 8.55 -13.44 21.11
C GLU A 89 8.39 -14.95 21.34
N GLY A 90 7.82 -15.68 20.40
CA GLY A 90 7.67 -17.12 20.46
C GLY A 90 9.01 -17.85 20.50
N GLN A 91 9.95 -17.45 19.69
CA GLN A 91 11.29 -18.03 19.67
C GLN A 91 12.05 -17.74 20.95
N SER A 92 11.95 -16.55 21.49
CA SER A 92 12.56 -16.18 22.77
C SER A 92 12.02 -17.04 23.92
N ALA A 93 10.69 -17.22 23.98
CA ALA A 93 10.06 -18.06 25.00
C ALA A 93 10.51 -19.52 24.89
N THR A 94 10.56 -20.06 23.68
CA THR A 94 11.01 -21.43 23.42
C THR A 94 12.47 -21.60 23.83
N HIS A 95 13.32 -20.65 23.48
CA HIS A 95 14.74 -20.69 23.85
C HIS A 95 14.94 -20.66 25.35
N THR A 96 14.22 -19.80 26.05
CA THR A 96 14.26 -19.71 27.51
C THR A 96 13.81 -21.03 28.15
N ASN A 97 12.76 -21.65 27.66
CA ASN A 97 12.27 -22.94 28.14
C ASN A 97 13.32 -24.05 27.94
N LEU A 98 14.00 -24.08 26.80
CA LEU A 98 15.06 -25.01 26.52
C LEU A 98 16.22 -24.84 27.50
N LEU A 99 16.64 -23.64 27.77
CA LEU A 99 17.70 -23.31 28.71
C LEU A 99 17.32 -23.77 30.14
N ASN A 100 16.09 -23.55 30.55
CA ASN A 100 15.59 -23.98 31.84
C ASN A 100 15.56 -25.51 31.99
N ARG A 101 15.26 -26.21 30.89
CA ARG A 101 15.30 -27.69 30.88
C ARG A 101 16.71 -28.24 30.95
N LEU A 102 17.66 -27.58 30.35
CA LEU A 102 19.05 -27.98 30.32
C LEU A 102 19.82 -27.62 31.60
N GLY A 103 19.34 -26.61 32.29
CA GLY A 103 19.91 -26.16 33.55
C GLY A 103 19.31 -26.85 34.76
#